data_b065a70bde480f23528875559b8ce6b5
#
_entry.id   b065a70bde480f23528875559b8ce6b5
#
_cell.length_a   1.000
_cell.length_b   1.000
_cell.length_c   1.000
_cell.angle_alpha   90.00
_cell.angle_beta   90.00
_cell.angle_gamma   90.00
#
_symmetry.space_group_name_H-M   'P 1'
#
loop_
_entity.id
_entity.type
_entity.pdbx_description
1 polymer ?
#
loop_
_entity_poly.entity_id
_entity_poly.type
_entity_poly.pdbx_seq_one_letter_code
_entity_poly.pdbx_strand_id
1 'polypeptide(L)'
;MTDEPETPILDNHLHLDPEHGRGIDAVEDFVNAGGTHLLVVNKPSWMLEDVGDDESIFRAVFETTIDIVERATEVLPGRAWPVLGVHPALISKLTGRGYTPDEARDIMQAGLDIAAEYVAEGPALALKSGRPHYDVGDPVWEASNDVMKHAFELGAETGCAVQLHTEGGQDFTEVAEWAENRGLPADRVVKHYSEGRLDGPTKSVLSNKDELEIAVEADEPFLMETDFIDDPDRPGAVLGPKTVPRRVEWMRAEGYDDAIRTAHVETPAAVYGINTEATL
;
A
#
# COMPACT_ATOMS: atom_id res chain seq x y z
N MET A 1 12.04 24.12 27.51
CA MET A 1 11.93 23.04 26.56
C MET A 1 11.13 23.64 25.40
N THR A 2 11.75 23.90 24.29
CA THR A 2 11.05 24.27 23.07
C THR A 2 10.36 23.01 22.62
N ASP A 3 9.02 22.99 22.57
CA ASP A 3 8.27 21.96 21.85
C ASP A 3 8.74 22.03 20.39
N GLU A 4 9.71 21.19 20.03
CA GLU A 4 9.90 20.89 18.59
C GLU A 4 8.63 20.19 18.12
N PRO A 5 8.07 20.59 16.97
CA PRO A 5 6.89 19.92 16.45
C PRO A 5 7.18 18.43 16.34
N GLU A 6 6.27 17.62 16.83
CA GLU A 6 6.38 16.17 16.80
C GLU A 6 6.44 15.72 15.32
N THR A 7 7.51 15.03 14.93
CA THR A 7 7.67 14.57 13.55
C THR A 7 6.64 13.49 13.26
N PRO A 8 5.82 13.62 12.20
CA PRO A 8 4.87 12.59 11.82
C PRO A 8 5.55 11.23 11.60
N ILE A 9 4.88 10.15 11.95
CA ILE A 9 5.34 8.78 11.70
C ILE A 9 4.22 8.04 10.95
N LEU A 10 4.46 7.77 9.67
CA LEU A 10 3.53 7.12 8.76
C LEU A 10 3.96 5.68 8.47
N ASP A 11 3.05 4.72 8.63
CA ASP A 11 3.18 3.40 8.00
C ASP A 11 2.44 3.40 6.67
N ASN A 12 3.18 3.22 5.58
CA ASN A 12 2.66 3.39 4.22
C ASN A 12 1.83 2.20 3.71
N HIS A 13 1.93 1.03 4.36
CA HIS A 13 1.24 -0.17 3.88
C HIS A 13 1.03 -1.18 5.00
N LEU A 14 -0.22 -1.36 5.37
CA LEU A 14 -0.64 -2.41 6.29
C LEU A 14 -2.09 -2.82 6.04
N HIS A 15 -2.47 -3.97 6.58
CA HIS A 15 -3.83 -4.51 6.48
C HIS A 15 -4.43 -4.66 7.86
N LEU A 16 -5.65 -4.17 8.05
CA LEU A 16 -6.44 -4.33 9.27
C LEU A 16 -7.65 -5.24 9.00
N ASP A 17 -8.02 -6.06 9.97
CA ASP A 17 -9.21 -6.91 9.92
C ASP A 17 -10.10 -6.63 11.15
N PRO A 18 -11.25 -5.98 10.97
CA PRO A 18 -12.12 -5.64 12.08
C PRO A 18 -12.90 -6.82 12.63
N GLU A 19 -13.02 -7.93 11.89
CA GLU A 19 -13.87 -9.07 12.25
C GLU A 19 -13.08 -10.26 12.81
N HIS A 20 -11.96 -10.60 12.18
CA HIS A 20 -11.19 -11.79 12.53
C HIS A 20 -9.80 -11.47 13.07
N GLY A 21 -9.33 -10.21 12.89
CA GLY A 21 -8.04 -9.73 13.34
C GLY A 21 -8.10 -8.99 14.67
N ARG A 22 -7.09 -8.18 14.90
CA ARG A 22 -6.96 -7.29 16.06
C ARG A 22 -7.65 -5.94 15.84
N GLY A 23 -7.84 -5.55 14.57
CA GLY A 23 -8.49 -4.30 14.20
C GLY A 23 -7.86 -3.09 14.91
N ILE A 24 -8.66 -2.36 15.68
CA ILE A 24 -8.22 -1.15 16.40
C ILE A 24 -7.15 -1.43 17.46
N ASP A 25 -7.10 -2.59 18.09
CA ASP A 25 -6.03 -2.92 19.05
C ASP A 25 -4.64 -2.90 18.37
N ALA A 26 -4.56 -3.20 17.08
CA ALA A 26 -3.31 -3.08 16.32
C ALA A 26 -2.95 -1.60 16.07
N VAL A 27 -3.93 -0.75 15.85
CA VAL A 27 -3.74 0.71 15.74
C VAL A 27 -3.28 1.31 17.07
N GLU A 28 -3.88 0.91 18.20
CA GLU A 28 -3.45 1.33 19.53
C GLU A 28 -1.99 0.93 19.82
N ASP A 29 -1.60 -0.26 19.41
CA ASP A 29 -0.21 -0.71 19.50
C ASP A 29 0.75 0.17 18.69
N PHE A 30 0.35 0.61 17.49
CA PHE A 30 1.11 1.53 16.66
C PHE A 30 1.22 2.92 17.33
N VAL A 31 0.12 3.48 17.81
CA VAL A 31 0.06 4.77 18.52
C VAL A 31 0.92 4.72 19.79
N ASN A 32 0.79 3.67 20.61
CA ASN A 32 1.57 3.49 21.85
C ASN A 32 3.08 3.36 21.58
N ALA A 33 3.48 3.05 20.36
CA ALA A 33 4.87 3.04 19.92
C ALA A 33 5.34 4.37 19.30
N GLY A 34 4.47 5.40 19.23
CA GLY A 34 4.77 6.72 18.68
C GLY A 34 4.32 6.92 17.22
N GLY A 35 3.58 5.99 16.63
CA GLY A 35 3.03 6.13 15.29
C GLY A 35 1.87 7.11 15.21
N THR A 36 1.73 7.81 14.10
CA THR A 36 0.76 8.90 13.95
C THR A 36 -0.17 8.76 12.76
N HIS A 37 0.28 8.15 11.65
CA HIS A 37 -0.46 8.08 10.39
C HIS A 37 -0.39 6.68 9.78
N LEU A 38 -1.46 6.27 9.10
CA LEU A 38 -1.56 4.95 8.46
C LEU A 38 -2.12 5.07 7.03
N LEU A 39 -1.54 4.33 6.08
CA LEU A 39 -2.21 3.96 4.85
C LEU A 39 -2.67 2.50 4.98
N VAL A 40 -3.98 2.32 5.09
CA VAL A 40 -4.58 0.99 5.29
C VAL A 40 -5.05 0.44 3.95
N VAL A 41 -4.44 -0.64 3.52
CA VAL A 41 -4.75 -1.31 2.26
C VAL A 41 -5.79 -2.40 2.52
N ASN A 42 -6.81 -2.51 1.66
CA ASN A 42 -7.80 -3.57 1.81
C ASN A 42 -7.14 -4.96 1.76
N LYS A 43 -7.66 -5.87 2.56
CA LYS A 43 -7.28 -7.29 2.48
C LYS A 43 -7.66 -7.88 1.12
N PRO A 44 -7.00 -8.95 0.67
CA PRO A 44 -7.45 -9.68 -0.51
C PRO A 44 -8.91 -10.12 -0.36
N SER A 45 -9.73 -9.94 -1.41
CA SER A 45 -11.17 -10.19 -1.35
C SER A 45 -11.54 -11.58 -0.82
N TRP A 46 -10.81 -12.60 -1.19
CA TRP A 46 -11.04 -13.99 -0.74
C TRP A 46 -10.74 -14.25 0.75
N MET A 47 -10.24 -13.28 1.48
CA MET A 47 -10.04 -13.38 2.94
C MET A 47 -11.24 -12.86 3.72
N LEU A 48 -12.08 -12.05 3.10
CA LEU A 48 -13.28 -11.44 3.70
C LEU A 48 -14.55 -11.95 3.06
N GLU A 49 -14.51 -12.28 1.76
CA GLU A 49 -15.65 -12.68 0.95
C GLU A 49 -15.31 -13.89 0.08
N ASP A 50 -16.31 -14.50 -0.55
CA ASP A 50 -16.09 -15.55 -1.55
C ASP A 50 -15.40 -15.00 -2.82
N VAL A 51 -14.64 -15.85 -3.50
CA VAL A 51 -14.07 -15.52 -4.82
C VAL A 51 -15.16 -15.64 -5.89
N GLY A 52 -15.37 -14.59 -6.67
CA GLY A 52 -16.38 -14.57 -7.75
C GLY A 52 -16.26 -13.35 -8.63
N ASP A 53 -17.20 -13.21 -9.54
CA ASP A 53 -17.36 -12.14 -10.51
C ASP A 53 -18.43 -11.10 -10.12
N ASP A 54 -19.00 -11.22 -8.94
CA ASP A 54 -20.00 -10.27 -8.42
C ASP A 54 -19.31 -9.01 -7.90
N GLU A 55 -19.62 -7.86 -8.47
CA GLU A 55 -19.13 -6.54 -8.07
C GLU A 55 -19.40 -6.22 -6.59
N SER A 56 -20.47 -6.79 -6.02
CA SER A 56 -20.81 -6.60 -4.59
C SER A 56 -19.68 -7.09 -3.66
N ILE A 57 -18.89 -8.08 -4.09
CA ILE A 57 -17.74 -8.61 -3.35
C ILE A 57 -16.68 -7.51 -3.17
N PHE A 58 -16.35 -6.78 -4.23
CA PHE A 58 -15.38 -5.69 -4.14
C PHE A 58 -15.87 -4.54 -3.27
N ARG A 59 -17.14 -4.15 -3.43
CA ARG A 59 -17.75 -3.08 -2.62
C ARG A 59 -17.75 -3.44 -1.13
N ALA A 60 -18.14 -4.65 -0.76
CA ALA A 60 -18.14 -5.10 0.64
C ALA A 60 -16.72 -5.02 1.26
N VAL A 61 -15.69 -5.48 0.53
CA VAL A 61 -14.28 -5.43 0.97
C VAL A 61 -13.80 -3.97 1.14
N PHE A 62 -14.17 -3.09 0.20
CA PHE A 62 -13.75 -1.68 0.24
C PHE A 62 -14.45 -0.92 1.37
N GLU A 63 -15.75 -1.12 1.54
CA GLU A 63 -16.53 -0.53 2.63
C GLU A 63 -16.01 -0.97 4.00
N THR A 64 -15.71 -2.26 4.19
CA THR A 64 -15.07 -2.77 5.41
C THR A 64 -13.73 -2.04 5.70
N THR A 65 -12.95 -1.76 4.65
CA THR A 65 -11.67 -1.05 4.82
C THR A 65 -11.89 0.42 5.14
N ILE A 66 -12.85 1.08 4.51
CA ILE A 66 -13.20 2.48 4.80
C ILE A 66 -13.67 2.61 6.26
N ASP A 67 -14.56 1.73 6.71
CA ASP A 67 -15.11 1.75 8.07
C ASP A 67 -14.00 1.58 9.14
N ILE A 68 -13.06 0.66 8.95
CA ILE A 68 -11.96 0.50 9.91
C ILE A 68 -10.99 1.68 9.88
N VAL A 69 -10.79 2.33 8.74
CA VAL A 69 -9.97 3.54 8.60
C VAL A 69 -10.59 4.73 9.32
N GLU A 70 -11.90 4.92 9.25
CA GLU A 70 -12.61 5.96 10.01
C GLU A 70 -12.39 5.76 11.51
N ARG A 71 -12.57 4.56 12.01
CA ARG A 71 -12.34 4.20 13.41
C ARG A 71 -10.87 4.35 13.82
N ALA A 72 -9.93 3.99 12.93
CA ALA A 72 -8.50 4.18 13.18
C ALA A 72 -8.14 5.67 13.30
N THR A 73 -8.76 6.52 12.50
CA THR A 73 -8.56 7.98 12.56
C THR A 73 -9.02 8.58 13.89
N GLU A 74 -10.02 7.99 14.57
CA GLU A 74 -10.45 8.45 15.89
C GLU A 74 -9.41 8.18 17.00
N VAL A 75 -8.53 7.20 16.79
CA VAL A 75 -7.51 6.76 17.76
C VAL A 75 -6.14 7.38 17.49
N LEU A 76 -5.83 7.66 16.24
CA LEU A 76 -4.54 8.21 15.82
C LEU A 76 -4.38 9.68 16.25
N PRO A 77 -3.18 10.13 16.64
CA PRO A 77 -2.88 11.57 16.79
C PRO A 77 -3.02 12.33 15.47
N GLY A 78 -2.69 11.66 14.36
CA GLY A 78 -2.84 12.17 13.00
C GLY A 78 -4.06 11.60 12.30
N ARG A 79 -3.83 10.89 11.16
CA ARG A 79 -4.93 10.38 10.33
C ARG A 79 -4.59 9.03 9.67
N ALA A 80 -5.63 8.26 9.34
CA ALA A 80 -5.55 7.12 8.44
C ALA A 80 -6.23 7.42 7.10
N TRP A 81 -5.79 6.74 6.03
CA TRP A 81 -6.38 6.79 4.71
C TRP A 81 -6.50 5.38 4.11
N PRO A 82 -7.63 5.07 3.44
CA PRO A 82 -7.79 3.80 2.73
C PRO A 82 -7.03 3.82 1.39
N VAL A 83 -6.41 2.70 1.06
CA VAL A 83 -5.89 2.36 -0.26
C VAL A 83 -6.65 1.15 -0.77
N LEU A 84 -7.38 1.30 -1.86
CA LEU A 84 -8.33 0.31 -2.34
C LEU A 84 -7.91 -0.31 -3.67
N GLY A 85 -8.20 -1.57 -3.86
CA GLY A 85 -7.95 -2.22 -5.13
C GLY A 85 -7.93 -3.75 -5.08
N VAL A 86 -7.32 -4.36 -6.07
CA VAL A 86 -7.38 -5.80 -6.28
C VAL A 86 -6.01 -6.43 -6.09
N HIS A 87 -5.94 -7.43 -5.21
CA HIS A 87 -4.70 -8.15 -4.98
C HIS A 87 -4.38 -9.05 -6.19
N PRO A 88 -3.15 -9.02 -6.74
CA PRO A 88 -2.82 -9.71 -8.00
C PRO A 88 -2.98 -11.23 -7.95
N ALA A 89 -2.87 -11.88 -6.79
CA ALA A 89 -3.10 -13.31 -6.67
C ALA A 89 -4.56 -13.74 -6.93
N LEU A 90 -5.50 -12.77 -7.04
CA LEU A 90 -6.89 -13.08 -7.41
C LEU A 90 -6.97 -13.74 -8.80
N ILE A 91 -6.11 -13.37 -9.74
CA ILE A 91 -6.08 -13.97 -11.07
C ILE A 91 -5.89 -15.49 -11.01
N SER A 92 -4.97 -15.97 -10.14
CA SER A 92 -4.73 -17.40 -9.94
C SER A 92 -5.90 -18.10 -9.23
N LYS A 93 -6.62 -17.37 -8.38
CA LYS A 93 -7.82 -17.90 -7.71
C LYS A 93 -8.97 -18.07 -8.70
N LEU A 94 -9.19 -17.09 -9.58
CA LEU A 94 -10.20 -17.13 -10.63
C LEU A 94 -9.89 -18.20 -11.66
N THR A 95 -8.67 -18.24 -12.17
CA THR A 95 -8.26 -19.29 -13.16
C THR A 95 -8.31 -20.68 -12.54
N GLY A 96 -7.99 -20.85 -11.26
CA GLY A 96 -8.16 -22.11 -10.52
C GLY A 96 -9.64 -22.54 -10.35
N ARG A 97 -10.60 -21.62 -10.52
CA ARG A 97 -12.05 -21.88 -10.54
C ARG A 97 -12.61 -22.09 -11.96
N GLY A 98 -11.77 -22.00 -12.97
CA GLY A 98 -12.13 -22.31 -14.36
C GLY A 98 -12.37 -21.08 -15.25
N TYR A 99 -12.20 -19.86 -14.74
CA TYR A 99 -12.17 -18.67 -15.60
C TYR A 99 -10.93 -18.68 -16.49
N THR A 100 -11.07 -18.20 -17.71
CA THR A 100 -9.92 -17.93 -18.57
C THR A 100 -9.09 -16.76 -18.03
N PRO A 101 -7.81 -16.60 -18.40
CA PRO A 101 -7.02 -15.43 -18.01
C PRO A 101 -7.67 -14.09 -18.42
N ASP A 102 -8.34 -14.05 -19.58
CA ASP A 102 -9.05 -12.85 -20.05
C ASP A 102 -10.27 -12.53 -19.19
N GLU A 103 -11.10 -13.53 -18.86
CA GLU A 103 -12.24 -13.33 -17.94
C GLU A 103 -11.77 -12.90 -16.55
N ALA A 104 -10.69 -13.50 -16.04
CA ALA A 104 -10.10 -13.11 -14.75
C ALA A 104 -9.56 -11.68 -14.76
N ARG A 105 -8.91 -11.26 -15.85
CA ARG A 105 -8.50 -9.86 -16.08
C ARG A 105 -9.68 -8.93 -16.01
N ASP A 106 -10.74 -9.22 -16.78
CA ASP A 106 -11.92 -8.34 -16.88
C ASP A 106 -12.61 -8.19 -15.53
N ILE A 107 -12.72 -9.25 -14.72
CA ILE A 107 -13.24 -9.21 -13.36
C ILE A 107 -12.36 -8.32 -12.46
N MET A 108 -11.04 -8.46 -12.55
CA MET A 108 -10.12 -7.67 -11.73
C MET A 108 -10.11 -6.19 -12.14
N GLN A 109 -10.24 -5.88 -13.42
CA GLN A 109 -10.38 -4.52 -13.92
C GLN A 109 -11.68 -3.87 -13.44
N ALA A 110 -12.81 -4.59 -13.48
CA ALA A 110 -14.06 -4.10 -12.90
C ALA A 110 -13.93 -3.79 -11.39
N GLY A 111 -13.19 -4.61 -10.63
CA GLY A 111 -12.88 -4.32 -9.24
C GLY A 111 -12.02 -3.06 -9.05
N LEU A 112 -11.11 -2.76 -9.97
CA LEU A 112 -10.31 -1.54 -9.97
C LEU A 112 -11.16 -0.31 -10.35
N ASP A 113 -12.10 -0.44 -11.30
CA ASP A 113 -13.05 0.63 -11.66
C ASP A 113 -13.87 1.05 -10.44
N ILE A 114 -14.38 0.08 -9.66
CA ILE A 114 -15.08 0.34 -8.40
C ILE A 114 -14.16 1.03 -7.38
N ALA A 115 -12.91 0.61 -7.24
CA ALA A 115 -11.96 1.28 -6.35
C ALA A 115 -11.70 2.73 -6.77
N ALA A 116 -11.61 3.00 -8.08
CA ALA A 116 -11.46 4.34 -8.62
C ALA A 116 -12.69 5.24 -8.37
N GLU A 117 -13.92 4.68 -8.35
CA GLU A 117 -15.12 5.41 -7.91
C GLU A 117 -14.93 5.96 -6.49
N TYR A 118 -14.48 5.13 -5.53
CA TYR A 118 -14.23 5.56 -4.15
C TYR A 118 -13.11 6.60 -4.03
N VAL A 119 -12.10 6.56 -4.91
CA VAL A 119 -11.08 7.63 -4.97
C VAL A 119 -11.71 8.93 -5.48
N ALA A 120 -12.48 8.88 -6.56
CA ALA A 120 -13.10 10.06 -7.17
C ALA A 120 -14.16 10.71 -6.26
N GLU A 121 -14.87 9.91 -5.45
CA GLU A 121 -15.87 10.34 -4.47
C GLU A 121 -15.25 10.83 -3.15
N GLY A 122 -13.98 10.50 -2.90
CA GLY A 122 -13.17 11.06 -1.82
C GLY A 122 -12.93 10.21 -0.57
N PRO A 123 -13.56 9.03 -0.32
CA PRO A 123 -13.20 8.23 0.85
C PRO A 123 -11.86 7.51 0.71
N ALA A 124 -11.38 7.18 -0.50
CA ALA A 124 -10.10 6.52 -0.73
C ALA A 124 -9.02 7.49 -1.22
N LEU A 125 -7.77 7.22 -0.83
CA LEU A 125 -6.61 8.06 -1.18
C LEU A 125 -5.90 7.59 -2.44
N ALA A 126 -5.78 6.29 -2.65
CA ALA A 126 -4.95 5.69 -3.70
C ALA A 126 -5.50 4.32 -4.11
N LEU A 127 -5.01 3.81 -5.24
CA LEU A 127 -5.32 2.49 -5.76
C LEU A 127 -4.27 1.45 -5.37
N LYS A 128 -4.69 0.17 -5.30
CA LYS A 128 -3.82 -0.99 -5.14
C LYS A 128 -3.99 -1.92 -6.33
N SER A 129 -2.87 -2.34 -6.94
CA SER A 129 -2.82 -3.31 -8.02
C SER A 129 -1.51 -4.12 -7.99
N GLY A 130 -1.14 -4.74 -9.10
CA GLY A 130 0.12 -5.43 -9.25
C GLY A 130 0.05 -6.67 -10.13
N ARG A 131 1.04 -7.55 -9.98
CA ARG A 131 1.13 -8.84 -10.66
C ARG A 131 1.67 -9.92 -9.73
N PRO A 132 1.46 -11.22 -10.01
CA PRO A 132 1.90 -12.30 -9.14
C PRO A 132 3.41 -12.25 -8.86
N HIS A 133 3.81 -12.46 -7.60
CA HIS A 133 5.20 -12.58 -7.17
C HIS A 133 5.74 -14.03 -7.24
N TYR A 134 5.01 -14.91 -7.87
CA TYR A 134 5.31 -16.33 -8.06
C TYR A 134 5.10 -16.72 -9.53
N ASP A 135 5.71 -17.83 -9.94
CA ASP A 135 5.63 -18.30 -11.33
C ASP A 135 4.20 -18.63 -11.76
N VAL A 136 3.81 -18.04 -12.88
CA VAL A 136 2.55 -18.29 -13.58
C VAL A 136 2.82 -18.46 -15.06
N GLY A 137 1.91 -19.11 -15.78
CA GLY A 137 2.04 -19.24 -17.25
C GLY A 137 1.88 -17.89 -17.96
N ASP A 138 2.50 -17.76 -19.14
CA ASP A 138 2.51 -16.52 -19.95
C ASP A 138 1.14 -15.84 -20.09
N PRO A 139 0.02 -16.57 -20.41
CA PRO A 139 -1.28 -15.91 -20.54
C PRO A 139 -1.77 -15.25 -19.23
N VAL A 140 -1.46 -15.85 -18.08
CA VAL A 140 -1.82 -15.28 -16.75
C VAL A 140 -0.93 -14.07 -16.45
N TRP A 141 0.35 -14.15 -16.80
CA TRP A 141 1.29 -13.05 -16.64
C TRP A 141 0.90 -11.83 -17.47
N GLU A 142 0.57 -12.04 -18.76
CA GLU A 142 0.13 -10.98 -19.65
C GLU A 142 -1.18 -10.33 -19.16
N ALA A 143 -2.17 -11.13 -18.78
CA ALA A 143 -3.42 -10.65 -18.22
C ALA A 143 -3.19 -9.85 -16.92
N SER A 144 -2.25 -10.27 -16.05
CA SER A 144 -1.90 -9.54 -14.83
C SER A 144 -1.23 -8.20 -15.14
N ASN A 145 -0.36 -8.14 -16.16
CA ASN A 145 0.23 -6.89 -16.62
C ASN A 145 -0.85 -5.94 -17.16
N ASP A 146 -1.86 -6.45 -17.85
CA ASP A 146 -2.97 -5.62 -18.35
C ASP A 146 -3.83 -5.07 -17.21
N VAL A 147 -4.08 -5.85 -16.15
CA VAL A 147 -4.73 -5.34 -14.92
C VAL A 147 -3.92 -4.22 -14.29
N MET A 148 -2.60 -4.39 -14.17
CA MET A 148 -1.72 -3.37 -13.60
C MET A 148 -1.68 -2.10 -14.44
N LYS A 149 -1.64 -2.23 -15.77
CA LYS A 149 -1.68 -1.11 -16.70
C LYS A 149 -3.01 -0.35 -16.64
N HIS A 150 -4.12 -1.05 -16.45
CA HIS A 150 -5.44 -0.44 -16.24
C HIS A 150 -5.46 0.40 -14.95
N ALA A 151 -4.84 -0.08 -13.87
CA ALA A 151 -4.72 0.71 -12.65
C ALA A 151 -3.93 2.01 -12.86
N PHE A 152 -2.94 2.04 -13.76
CA PHE A 152 -2.23 3.27 -14.10
C PHE A 152 -3.10 4.27 -14.86
N GLU A 153 -3.95 3.78 -15.76
CA GLU A 153 -4.94 4.62 -16.47
C GLU A 153 -5.91 5.26 -15.46
N LEU A 154 -6.47 4.46 -14.55
CA LEU A 154 -7.35 4.95 -13.49
C LEU A 154 -6.64 5.91 -12.53
N GLY A 155 -5.38 5.64 -12.17
CA GLY A 155 -4.56 6.54 -11.35
C GLY A 155 -4.33 7.89 -12.02
N ALA A 156 -4.08 7.90 -13.33
CA ALA A 156 -3.95 9.13 -14.12
C ALA A 156 -5.27 9.90 -14.21
N GLU A 157 -6.40 9.21 -14.43
CA GLU A 157 -7.72 9.81 -14.56
C GLU A 157 -8.22 10.43 -13.24
N THR A 158 -8.00 9.73 -12.11
CA THR A 158 -8.41 10.19 -10.77
C THR A 158 -7.38 11.11 -10.11
N GLY A 159 -6.17 11.19 -10.68
CA GLY A 159 -5.06 11.96 -10.11
C GLY A 159 -4.50 11.35 -8.81
N CYS A 160 -4.66 10.06 -8.57
CA CYS A 160 -4.17 9.37 -7.38
C CYS A 160 -2.91 8.54 -7.65
N ALA A 161 -2.23 8.11 -6.58
CA ALA A 161 -1.13 7.17 -6.64
C ALA A 161 -1.62 5.72 -6.78
N VAL A 162 -0.75 4.83 -7.26
CA VAL A 162 -1.00 3.39 -7.36
C VAL A 162 0.07 2.62 -6.60
N GLN A 163 -0.32 1.88 -5.56
CA GLN A 163 0.57 0.95 -4.85
C GLN A 163 0.59 -0.40 -5.55
N LEU A 164 1.77 -0.97 -5.73
CA LEU A 164 1.97 -2.22 -6.46
C LEU A 164 2.47 -3.35 -5.58
N HIS A 165 1.80 -4.50 -5.66
CA HIS A 165 2.31 -5.78 -5.20
C HIS A 165 2.84 -6.56 -6.40
N THR A 166 4.16 -6.80 -6.44
CA THR A 166 4.85 -7.45 -7.56
C THR A 166 5.89 -8.42 -7.06
N GLU A 167 6.55 -9.10 -7.96
CA GLU A 167 7.75 -9.91 -7.69
C GLU A 167 8.87 -9.10 -7.04
N GLY A 168 9.87 -9.79 -6.47
CA GLY A 168 11.09 -9.18 -5.97
C GLY A 168 11.99 -8.67 -7.10
N GLY A 169 12.95 -7.83 -6.74
CA GLY A 169 13.92 -7.23 -7.66
C GLY A 169 14.04 -5.72 -7.51
N GLN A 170 15.04 -5.17 -8.16
CA GLN A 170 15.39 -3.74 -8.04
C GLN A 170 15.13 -2.95 -9.32
N ASP A 171 14.97 -3.59 -10.48
CA ASP A 171 14.70 -2.92 -11.76
C ASP A 171 13.23 -3.05 -12.14
N PHE A 172 12.51 -1.95 -12.02
CA PHE A 172 11.11 -1.77 -12.44
C PHE A 172 10.97 -0.62 -13.42
N THR A 173 12.03 -0.29 -14.16
CA THR A 173 12.04 0.78 -15.17
C THR A 173 10.94 0.57 -16.20
N GLU A 174 10.72 -0.67 -16.68
CA GLU A 174 9.64 -0.99 -17.60
C GLU A 174 8.25 -0.67 -17.02
N VAL A 175 8.04 -0.93 -15.73
CA VAL A 175 6.78 -0.63 -15.04
C VAL A 175 6.55 0.88 -14.93
N ALA A 176 7.60 1.64 -14.65
CA ALA A 176 7.55 3.10 -14.66
C ALA A 176 7.22 3.64 -16.05
N GLU A 177 7.85 3.11 -17.12
CA GLU A 177 7.55 3.47 -18.50
C GLU A 177 6.08 3.17 -18.88
N TRP A 178 5.53 2.04 -18.40
CA TRP A 178 4.11 1.72 -18.63
C TRP A 178 3.17 2.72 -17.98
N ALA A 179 3.49 3.19 -16.78
CA ALA A 179 2.71 4.20 -16.08
C ALA A 179 2.78 5.56 -16.78
N GLU A 180 3.99 6.03 -17.13
CA GLU A 180 4.20 7.29 -17.85
C GLU A 180 3.50 7.32 -19.20
N ASN A 181 3.54 6.21 -19.96
CA ASN A 181 2.84 6.07 -21.24
C ASN A 181 1.31 6.12 -21.09
N ARG A 182 0.78 5.99 -19.85
CA ARG A 182 -0.65 6.11 -19.51
C ARG A 182 -0.99 7.42 -18.80
N GLY A 183 -0.04 8.31 -18.65
CA GLY A 183 -0.22 9.63 -18.05
C GLY A 183 -0.08 9.65 -16.52
N LEU A 184 0.29 8.53 -15.90
CA LEU A 184 0.60 8.49 -14.46
C LEU A 184 2.11 8.68 -14.28
N PRO A 185 2.57 9.76 -13.58
CA PRO A 185 3.98 9.95 -13.28
C PRO A 185 4.57 8.76 -12.51
N ALA A 186 5.80 8.37 -12.84
CA ALA A 186 6.48 7.22 -12.23
C ALA A 186 6.63 7.36 -10.71
N ASP A 187 6.80 8.58 -10.21
CA ASP A 187 6.90 8.89 -8.77
C ASP A 187 5.57 8.71 -8.02
N ARG A 188 4.44 8.58 -8.71
CA ARG A 188 3.14 8.22 -8.15
C ARG A 188 2.82 6.73 -8.20
N VAL A 189 3.71 5.94 -8.77
CA VAL A 189 3.69 4.48 -8.68
C VAL A 189 4.55 4.06 -7.50
N VAL A 190 3.98 3.34 -6.55
CA VAL A 190 4.68 2.92 -5.32
C VAL A 190 4.84 1.40 -5.34
N LYS A 191 6.06 0.91 -5.46
CA LYS A 191 6.32 -0.52 -5.22
C LYS A 191 6.38 -0.78 -3.73
N HIS A 192 5.38 -1.45 -3.18
CA HIS A 192 5.42 -1.91 -1.79
C HIS A 192 6.30 -3.16 -1.63
N TYR A 193 6.70 -3.46 -0.40
CA TYR A 193 7.62 -4.54 -0.09
C TYR A 193 8.92 -4.42 -0.87
N SER A 194 9.45 -3.19 -0.96
CA SER A 194 10.70 -2.92 -1.64
C SER A 194 11.91 -3.19 -0.75
N GLU A 195 13.01 -3.53 -1.42
CA GLU A 195 14.35 -3.41 -0.86
C GLU A 195 14.75 -1.92 -0.78
N GLY A 196 15.90 -1.63 -0.14
CA GLY A 196 16.41 -0.26 0.03
C GLY A 196 16.78 0.45 -1.28
N ARG A 197 16.95 -0.29 -2.40
CA ARG A 197 17.18 0.26 -3.75
C ARG A 197 16.13 -0.21 -4.73
N LEU A 198 15.70 0.71 -5.59
CA LEU A 198 14.71 0.44 -6.63
C LEU A 198 14.89 1.44 -7.78
N ASP A 199 14.96 0.94 -9.01
CA ASP A 199 14.94 1.73 -10.22
C ASP A 199 13.49 1.78 -10.77
N GLY A 200 13.00 2.98 -11.10
CA GLY A 200 11.69 3.22 -11.69
C GLY A 200 10.68 3.83 -10.70
N PRO A 201 9.76 3.08 -10.08
CA PRO A 201 8.75 3.61 -9.15
C PRO A 201 9.33 4.10 -7.82
N THR A 202 8.53 4.84 -7.05
CA THR A 202 8.84 5.16 -5.65
C THR A 202 8.87 3.87 -4.82
N LYS A 203 9.91 3.70 -4.02
CA LYS A 203 10.06 2.54 -3.13
C LYS A 203 9.33 2.75 -1.81
N SER A 204 8.54 1.75 -1.38
CA SER A 204 8.07 1.61 0.00
C SER A 204 8.81 0.46 0.65
N VAL A 205 9.74 0.83 1.54
CA VAL A 205 10.75 -0.08 2.09
C VAL A 205 10.18 -0.83 3.29
N LEU A 206 10.25 -2.15 3.24
CA LEU A 206 9.94 -2.96 4.40
C LEU A 206 10.89 -2.59 5.54
N SER A 207 10.36 -2.21 6.71
CA SER A 207 11.10 -1.57 7.80
C SER A 207 12.05 -2.53 8.55
N ASN A 208 12.88 -3.26 7.80
CA ASN A 208 14.07 -3.96 8.29
C ASN A 208 15.25 -2.99 8.36
N LYS A 209 16.13 -3.15 9.35
CA LYS A 209 17.26 -2.21 9.54
C LYS A 209 18.19 -2.17 8.34
N ASP A 210 18.56 -3.33 7.83
CA ASP A 210 19.52 -3.45 6.73
C ASP A 210 18.99 -2.76 5.45
N GLU A 211 17.68 -2.91 5.16
CA GLU A 211 17.04 -2.27 4.02
C GLU A 211 16.92 -0.75 4.19
N LEU A 212 16.63 -0.30 5.43
CA LEU A 212 16.56 1.13 5.74
C LEU A 212 17.94 1.79 5.67
N GLU A 213 19.02 1.13 6.12
CA GLU A 213 20.39 1.64 5.94
C GLU A 213 20.71 1.83 4.46
N ILE A 214 20.38 0.86 3.60
CA ILE A 214 20.57 0.95 2.15
C ILE A 214 19.74 2.09 1.55
N ALA A 215 18.49 2.28 2.00
CA ALA A 215 17.62 3.35 1.52
C ALA A 215 18.15 4.74 1.91
N VAL A 216 18.65 4.89 3.14
CA VAL A 216 19.29 6.12 3.63
C VAL A 216 20.57 6.43 2.84
N GLU A 217 21.43 5.41 2.61
CA GLU A 217 22.66 5.58 1.83
C GLU A 217 22.40 5.93 0.35
N ALA A 218 21.25 5.54 -0.20
CA ALA A 218 20.87 5.87 -1.58
C ALA A 218 20.54 7.35 -1.75
N ASP A 219 20.15 8.06 -0.66
CA ASP A 219 19.79 9.47 -0.66
C ASP A 219 18.68 9.83 -1.69
N GLU A 220 17.70 8.94 -1.80
CA GLU A 220 16.57 9.05 -2.72
C GLU A 220 15.24 9.01 -1.94
N PRO A 221 14.13 9.55 -2.52
CA PRO A 221 12.82 9.44 -1.91
C PRO A 221 12.41 7.99 -1.61
N PHE A 222 11.88 7.76 -0.41
CA PHE A 222 11.35 6.46 -0.02
C PHE A 222 10.22 6.62 1.02
N LEU A 223 9.44 5.57 1.16
CA LEU A 223 8.40 5.40 2.18
C LEU A 223 8.79 4.22 3.09
N MET A 224 8.24 4.19 4.28
CA MET A 224 8.45 3.08 5.23
C MET A 224 7.15 2.33 5.47
N GLU A 225 7.23 0.99 5.56
CA GLU A 225 6.06 0.16 5.79
C GLU A 225 6.34 -1.05 6.69
N THR A 226 5.28 -1.61 7.25
CA THR A 226 5.32 -2.91 7.93
C THR A 226 4.86 -4.06 7.07
N ASP A 227 3.99 -3.83 6.11
CA ASP A 227 3.15 -4.86 5.47
C ASP A 227 2.49 -5.76 6.54
N PHE A 228 2.08 -5.15 7.66
CA PHE A 228 1.41 -5.89 8.74
C PHE A 228 0.14 -6.52 8.21
N ILE A 229 0.04 -7.84 8.33
CA ILE A 229 -1.15 -8.59 7.99
C ILE A 229 -1.87 -8.93 9.28
N ASP A 230 -3.03 -8.33 9.49
CA ASP A 230 -3.89 -8.60 10.65
C ASP A 230 -4.63 -9.92 10.45
N ASP A 231 -3.92 -11.01 10.70
CA ASP A 231 -4.39 -12.37 10.52
C ASP A 231 -3.92 -13.22 11.73
N PRO A 232 -4.82 -13.61 12.64
CA PRO A 232 -4.48 -14.38 13.83
C PRO A 232 -3.95 -15.79 13.53
N ASP A 233 -4.27 -16.33 12.36
CA ASP A 233 -3.76 -17.65 11.92
C ASP A 233 -2.32 -17.57 11.39
N ARG A 234 -1.84 -16.37 11.09
CA ARG A 234 -0.48 -16.12 10.60
C ARG A 234 0.24 -15.02 11.39
N PRO A 235 0.32 -15.14 12.73
CA PRO A 235 0.96 -14.11 13.56
C PRO A 235 2.43 -13.98 13.17
N GLY A 236 2.88 -12.75 12.87
CA GLY A 236 4.25 -12.48 12.49
C GLY A 236 4.60 -12.91 11.06
N ALA A 237 3.62 -13.03 10.16
CA ALA A 237 3.83 -13.33 8.74
C ALA A 237 4.75 -12.29 8.06
N VAL A 238 4.66 -11.03 8.49
CA VAL A 238 5.54 -9.94 8.10
C VAL A 238 5.95 -9.16 9.37
N LEU A 239 6.05 -7.83 9.33
CA LEU A 239 6.41 -7.03 10.50
C LEU A 239 5.17 -6.69 11.34
N GLY A 240 5.37 -6.44 12.63
CA GLY A 240 4.29 -6.06 13.52
C GLY A 240 4.01 -4.54 13.49
N PRO A 241 2.83 -4.08 13.95
CA PRO A 241 2.39 -2.69 13.82
C PRO A 241 3.31 -1.68 14.55
N LYS A 242 4.09 -2.12 15.54
CA LYS A 242 5.05 -1.26 16.28
C LYS A 242 6.37 -1.05 15.54
N THR A 243 6.57 -1.68 14.37
CA THR A 243 7.91 -1.74 13.78
C THR A 243 8.33 -0.40 13.20
N VAL A 244 7.49 0.27 12.38
CA VAL A 244 7.83 1.57 11.82
C VAL A 244 8.18 2.59 12.91
N PRO A 245 7.38 2.84 13.96
CA PRO A 245 7.76 3.79 15.00
C PRO A 245 9.09 3.44 15.69
N ARG A 246 9.32 2.16 16.00
CA ARG A 246 10.58 1.71 16.61
C ARG A 246 11.79 1.87 15.69
N ARG A 247 11.59 1.79 14.37
CA ARG A 247 12.66 2.06 13.41
C ARG A 247 12.96 3.55 13.33
N VAL A 248 11.96 4.40 13.40
CA VAL A 248 12.16 5.86 13.49
C VAL A 248 12.95 6.23 14.73
N GLU A 249 12.66 5.64 15.90
CA GLU A 249 13.48 5.85 17.11
C GLU A 249 14.94 5.43 16.89
N TRP A 250 15.15 4.27 16.26
CA TRP A 250 16.50 3.83 15.93
C TRP A 250 17.17 4.77 14.90
N MET A 251 16.49 5.20 13.86
CA MET A 251 17.02 6.14 12.86
C MET A 251 17.44 7.46 13.49
N ARG A 252 16.66 8.00 14.45
CA ARG A 252 17.03 9.20 15.24
C ARG A 252 18.32 8.98 16.04
N ALA A 253 18.46 7.81 16.65
CA ALA A 253 19.66 7.48 17.43
C ALA A 253 20.91 7.37 16.56
N GLU A 254 20.77 6.99 15.28
CA GLU A 254 21.85 6.97 14.28
C GLU A 254 22.08 8.34 13.59
N GLY A 255 21.21 9.32 13.82
CA GLY A 255 21.34 10.66 13.23
C GLY A 255 20.78 10.79 11.82
N TYR A 256 19.80 9.97 11.44
CA TYR A 256 19.15 9.96 10.12
C TYR A 256 17.90 10.84 10.06
N ASP A 257 17.94 12.02 10.70
CA ASP A 257 16.77 12.93 10.81
C ASP A 257 16.24 13.40 9.44
N ASP A 258 17.12 13.69 8.49
CA ASP A 258 16.74 14.08 7.13
C ASP A 258 16.00 12.93 6.41
N ALA A 259 16.47 11.70 6.55
CA ALA A 259 15.82 10.53 5.97
C ALA A 259 14.44 10.24 6.60
N ILE A 260 14.28 10.48 7.92
CA ILE A 260 12.97 10.42 8.58
C ILE A 260 12.02 11.44 7.98
N ARG A 261 12.48 12.68 7.79
CA ARG A 261 11.67 13.72 7.17
C ARG A 261 11.29 13.35 5.72
N THR A 262 12.23 12.85 4.95
CA THR A 262 11.98 12.33 3.59
C THR A 262 10.88 11.27 3.61
N ALA A 263 11.00 10.24 4.45
CA ALA A 263 10.08 9.09 4.45
C ALA A 263 8.67 9.41 4.97
N HIS A 264 8.53 10.36 5.91
CA HIS A 264 7.27 10.58 6.61
C HIS A 264 6.59 11.91 6.29
N VAL A 265 7.26 12.83 5.61
CA VAL A 265 6.73 14.15 5.26
C VAL A 265 6.82 14.41 3.75
N GLU A 266 8.03 14.39 3.21
CA GLU A 266 8.29 14.87 1.84
C GLU A 266 7.78 13.88 0.79
N THR A 267 8.13 12.60 0.91
CA THR A 267 7.69 11.57 -0.04
C THR A 267 6.17 11.33 0.02
N PRO A 268 5.51 11.25 1.19
CA PRO A 268 4.05 11.19 1.25
C PRO A 268 3.35 12.38 0.59
N ALA A 269 3.91 13.59 0.74
CA ALA A 269 3.38 14.79 0.10
C ALA A 269 3.53 14.73 -1.43
N ALA A 270 4.68 14.29 -1.94
CA ALA A 270 4.93 14.16 -3.37
C ALA A 270 4.06 13.07 -4.03
N VAL A 271 4.00 11.90 -3.42
CA VAL A 271 3.31 10.72 -3.96
C VAL A 271 1.79 10.87 -3.86
N TYR A 272 1.28 11.18 -2.66
CA TYR A 272 -0.16 11.13 -2.35
C TYR A 272 -0.81 12.50 -2.25
N GLY A 273 -0.03 13.58 -2.22
CA GLY A 273 -0.56 14.93 -1.99
C GLY A 273 -1.05 15.18 -0.56
N ILE A 274 -0.66 14.37 0.41
CA ILE A 274 -1.04 14.53 1.82
C ILE A 274 -0.01 15.36 2.60
N ASN A 275 -0.48 16.16 3.53
CA ASN A 275 0.37 16.92 4.45
C ASN A 275 0.27 16.31 5.86
N THR A 276 1.20 15.43 6.18
CA THR A 276 1.24 14.72 7.47
C THR A 276 1.51 15.66 8.65
N GLU A 277 2.27 16.75 8.46
CA GLU A 277 2.51 17.76 9.51
C GLU A 277 1.23 18.56 9.82
N ALA A 278 0.39 18.85 8.82
CA ALA A 278 -0.82 19.63 9.03
C ALA A 278 -1.98 18.80 9.62
N THR A 279 -1.86 17.48 9.61
CA THR A 279 -2.87 16.55 10.14
C THR A 279 -2.46 15.92 11.47
N LEU A 280 -1.32 16.31 12.03
CA LEU A 280 -0.84 15.97 13.35
C LEU A 280 -1.32 17.03 14.37
#